data_9d39ff0f163694aed76f3a2fed40e070
#
_entry.id   9d39ff0f163694aed76f3a2fed40e070
#
_cell.length_a   1.000
_cell.length_b   1.000
_cell.length_c   1.000
_cell.angle_alpha   90.00
_cell.angle_beta   90.00
_cell.angle_gamma   90.00
#
_symmetry.space_group_name_H-M   'P 1'
#
loop_
_entity.id
_entity.type
_entity.pdbx_description
1 polymer ?
#
loop_
_entity_poly.entity_id
_entity_poly.type
_entity_poly.pdbx_seq_one_letter_code
_entity_poly.pdbx_strand_id
1 'polypeptide(L)'
;MKRFPVTLTRRTLLASAAAVLVAAPLPTLAQTAWPTKPVKIVVPFAPGGTTDILARVVANELTKAFGQPFVVDNRAGAGGNFGSDIVAKAAPDVYALLMGTVGTHGINKALYNKLSFDPVKDFTPITLVAGVPNVMVLNADKARALGITSVADFITYAKANPGKLNMASSGNGTAIHMAGELFKAMTGTYMLHFPYRGSGPALMDMVGGSMD
;
A
#
# COMPACT_ATOMS: atom_id res chain seq x y z
N MET A 1 83.98 12.81 -13.83
CA MET A 1 82.49 12.71 -13.77
C MET A 1 81.89 13.68 -14.79
N LYS A 2 81.37 13.20 -15.93
CA LYS A 2 80.80 14.04 -16.99
C LYS A 2 79.28 14.23 -16.62
N ARG A 3 78.86 15.44 -16.34
CA ARG A 3 77.42 15.82 -16.15
C ARG A 3 76.86 16.08 -17.56
N PHE A 4 75.89 15.33 -17.98
CA PHE A 4 75.09 15.61 -19.18
C PHE A 4 73.99 16.66 -18.82
N PRO A 5 73.91 17.76 -19.56
CA PRO A 5 72.84 18.69 -19.36
C PRO A 5 71.53 18.11 -19.92
N VAL A 6 70.50 17.94 -19.07
CA VAL A 6 69.17 17.59 -19.52
C VAL A 6 68.52 18.85 -20.08
N THR A 7 68.47 18.99 -21.39
CA THR A 7 67.73 20.06 -22.06
C THR A 7 66.25 19.71 -22.14
N LEU A 8 65.48 20.32 -21.27
CA LEU A 8 64.03 20.24 -21.34
C LEU A 8 63.52 21.02 -22.56
N THR A 9 63.02 20.31 -23.57
CA THR A 9 62.46 20.93 -24.77
C THR A 9 61.03 21.36 -24.48
N ARG A 10 60.51 22.43 -25.15
CA ARG A 10 59.14 22.93 -25.04
C ARG A 10 58.10 21.82 -25.24
N ARG A 11 58.41 20.82 -26.04
CA ARG A 11 57.57 19.65 -26.30
C ARG A 11 57.43 18.72 -25.10
N THR A 12 58.49 18.52 -24.30
CA THR A 12 58.45 17.69 -23.09
C THR A 12 57.68 18.38 -21.95
N LEU A 13 57.75 19.71 -21.85
CA LEU A 13 56.95 20.49 -20.89
C LEU A 13 55.43 20.48 -21.23
N LEU A 14 55.09 20.56 -22.52
CA LEU A 14 53.71 20.47 -22.97
C LEU A 14 53.12 19.06 -22.79
N ALA A 15 53.90 18.03 -23.03
CA ALA A 15 53.47 16.64 -22.85
C ALA A 15 53.28 16.29 -21.36
N SER A 16 54.11 16.80 -20.44
CA SER A 16 53.93 16.60 -19.00
C SER A 16 52.74 17.39 -18.45
N ALA A 17 52.44 18.60 -18.95
CA ALA A 17 51.28 19.37 -18.56
C ALA A 17 49.96 18.68 -19.01
N ALA A 18 49.94 18.10 -20.22
CA ALA A 18 48.79 17.34 -20.70
C ALA A 18 48.55 16.04 -19.91
N ALA A 19 49.65 15.35 -19.49
CA ALA A 19 49.53 14.14 -18.67
C ALA A 19 48.97 14.41 -17.24
N VAL A 20 49.28 15.57 -16.65
CA VAL A 20 48.76 15.98 -15.35
C VAL A 20 47.27 16.32 -15.43
N LEU A 21 46.79 16.91 -16.52
CA LEU A 21 45.36 17.20 -16.72
C LEU A 21 44.51 15.93 -16.90
N VAL A 22 45.06 14.85 -17.46
CA VAL A 22 44.35 13.57 -17.65
C VAL A 22 44.30 12.75 -16.34
N ALA A 23 45.26 12.98 -15.42
CA ALA A 23 45.30 12.30 -14.13
C ALA A 23 44.51 13.00 -13.01
N ALA A 24 43.86 14.14 -13.28
CA ALA A 24 42.95 14.74 -12.30
C ALA A 24 41.78 13.80 -12.07
N PRO A 25 41.49 13.40 -10.81
CA PRO A 25 40.31 12.60 -10.53
C PRO A 25 39.09 13.42 -10.96
N LEU A 26 38.36 12.93 -11.95
CA LEU A 26 37.03 13.46 -12.27
C LEU A 26 36.22 13.40 -10.99
N PRO A 27 35.55 14.51 -10.56
CA PRO A 27 34.66 14.44 -9.44
C PRO A 27 33.64 13.36 -9.75
N THR A 28 33.75 12.21 -9.11
CA THR A 28 32.67 11.23 -9.05
C THR A 28 31.49 11.99 -8.48
N LEU A 29 30.50 12.29 -9.30
CA LEU A 29 29.19 12.74 -8.82
C LEU A 29 28.73 11.64 -7.86
N ALA A 30 29.04 11.83 -6.58
CA ALA A 30 28.55 10.95 -5.53
C ALA A 30 27.02 10.97 -5.67
N GLN A 31 26.47 9.88 -6.17
CA GLN A 31 25.05 9.69 -6.28
C GLN A 31 24.52 9.90 -4.88
N THR A 32 23.82 11.01 -4.64
CA THR A 32 23.26 11.33 -3.33
C THR A 32 22.46 10.12 -2.88
N ALA A 33 22.90 9.52 -1.77
CA ALA A 33 22.27 8.30 -1.27
C ALA A 33 20.78 8.55 -1.04
N TRP A 34 19.92 7.86 -1.77
CA TRP A 34 18.48 7.90 -1.51
C TRP A 34 18.16 7.05 -0.28
N PRO A 35 17.23 7.49 0.59
CA PRO A 35 16.51 8.76 0.62
C PRO A 35 17.27 9.87 1.36
N THR A 36 17.14 11.14 0.93
CA THR A 36 17.72 12.32 1.60
C THR A 36 16.70 13.11 2.43
N LYS A 37 15.42 12.75 2.34
CA LYS A 37 14.29 13.36 3.04
C LYS A 37 13.28 12.28 3.41
N PRO A 38 12.29 12.55 4.28
CA PRO A 38 11.27 11.58 4.64
C PRO A 38 10.53 11.02 3.43
N VAL A 39 10.30 9.69 3.44
CA VAL A 39 9.51 8.96 2.44
C VAL A 39 8.11 8.73 2.98
N LYS A 40 7.09 8.98 2.17
CA LYS A 40 5.70 8.80 2.54
C LYS A 40 5.20 7.44 2.06
N ILE A 41 4.57 6.66 2.95
CA ILE A 41 3.83 5.45 2.60
C ILE A 41 2.34 5.76 2.71
N VAL A 42 1.69 5.94 1.57
CA VAL A 42 0.25 6.20 1.51
C VAL A 42 -0.51 4.89 1.72
N VAL A 43 -1.37 4.88 2.74
CA VAL A 43 -2.31 3.80 3.02
C VAL A 43 -3.70 4.26 2.58
N PRO A 44 -4.32 3.60 1.58
CA PRO A 44 -5.59 4.08 1.00
C PRO A 44 -6.83 3.75 1.85
N PHE A 45 -6.65 3.52 3.14
CA PHE A 45 -7.70 3.18 4.12
C PHE A 45 -7.48 3.89 5.45
N ALA A 46 -8.55 3.94 6.27
CA ALA A 46 -8.50 4.49 7.61
C ALA A 46 -7.51 3.70 8.51
N PRO A 47 -6.94 4.36 9.52
CA PRO A 47 -6.03 3.71 10.49
C PRO A 47 -6.66 2.52 11.20
N GLY A 48 -5.81 1.62 11.72
CA GLY A 48 -6.21 0.47 12.55
C GLY A 48 -6.66 -0.76 11.76
N GLY A 49 -6.72 -0.71 10.43
CA GLY A 49 -6.95 -1.88 9.59
C GLY A 49 -5.65 -2.60 9.22
N THR A 50 -5.78 -3.79 8.62
CA THR A 50 -4.65 -4.66 8.24
C THR A 50 -3.61 -3.94 7.39
N THR A 51 -4.05 -3.16 6.39
CA THR A 51 -3.16 -2.41 5.49
C THR A 51 -2.35 -1.37 6.25
N ASP A 52 -2.96 -0.67 7.22
CA ASP A 52 -2.28 0.31 8.07
C ASP A 52 -1.26 -0.33 9.00
N ILE A 53 -1.62 -1.45 9.62
CA ILE A 53 -0.73 -2.19 10.52
C ILE A 53 0.52 -2.66 9.76
N LEU A 54 0.34 -3.29 8.60
CA LEU A 54 1.44 -3.75 7.75
C LEU A 54 2.31 -2.58 7.27
N ALA A 55 1.69 -1.47 6.85
CA ALA A 55 2.42 -0.29 6.43
C ALA A 55 3.31 0.29 7.55
N ARG A 56 2.84 0.30 8.80
CA ARG A 56 3.61 0.78 9.95
C ARG A 56 4.79 -0.14 10.29
N VAL A 57 4.61 -1.47 10.18
CA VAL A 57 5.70 -2.43 10.35
C VAL A 57 6.78 -2.19 9.28
N VAL A 58 6.38 -2.10 8.01
CA VAL A 58 7.31 -1.82 6.89
C VAL A 58 8.00 -0.46 7.07
N ALA A 59 7.25 0.59 7.42
CA ALA A 59 7.79 1.92 7.65
C ALA A 59 8.88 1.93 8.73
N ASN A 60 8.66 1.21 9.84
CA ASN A 60 9.62 1.09 10.92
C ASN A 60 10.93 0.42 10.45
N GLU A 61 10.83 -0.71 9.75
CA GLU A 61 12.02 -1.44 9.26
C GLU A 61 12.77 -0.64 8.18
N LEU A 62 12.05 0.02 7.25
CA LEU A 62 12.68 0.88 6.25
C LEU A 62 13.36 2.10 6.90
N THR A 63 12.77 2.69 7.94
CA THR A 63 13.38 3.79 8.69
C THR A 63 14.70 3.37 9.31
N LYS A 64 14.76 2.17 9.91
CA LYS A 64 16.00 1.61 10.47
C LYS A 64 17.05 1.34 9.39
N ALA A 65 16.63 0.76 8.26
CA ALA A 65 17.53 0.37 7.18
C ALA A 65 18.14 1.57 6.44
N PHE A 66 17.36 2.63 6.22
CA PHE A 66 17.77 3.77 5.39
C PHE A 66 18.17 5.02 6.20
N GLY A 67 17.94 5.05 7.51
CA GLY A 67 18.29 6.20 8.36
C GLY A 67 17.46 7.46 8.12
N GLN A 68 16.40 7.37 7.30
CA GLN A 68 15.45 8.45 7.03
C GLN A 68 14.04 8.01 7.42
N PRO A 69 13.18 8.91 7.90
CA PRO A 69 11.82 8.56 8.29
C PRO A 69 10.98 8.04 7.12
N PHE A 70 10.33 6.89 7.29
CA PHE A 70 9.23 6.42 6.45
C PHE A 70 7.93 6.66 7.20
N VAL A 71 7.07 7.53 6.68
CA VAL A 71 5.89 8.04 7.38
C VAL A 71 4.62 7.51 6.74
N VAL A 72 3.78 6.84 7.52
CA VAL A 72 2.47 6.35 7.07
C VAL A 72 1.48 7.50 6.99
N ASP A 73 0.84 7.67 5.83
CA ASP A 73 -0.16 8.70 5.52
C ASP A 73 -1.48 8.02 5.09
N ASN A 74 -2.47 8.00 5.97
CA ASN A 74 -3.76 7.37 5.70
C ASN A 74 -4.66 8.29 4.86
N ARG A 75 -4.98 7.87 3.62
CA ARG A 75 -5.81 8.58 2.64
C ARG A 75 -6.99 7.71 2.20
N ALA A 76 -7.97 7.60 3.09
CA ALA A 76 -9.12 6.72 2.90
C ALA A 76 -10.19 7.31 1.98
N GLY A 77 -10.86 6.47 1.21
CA GLY A 77 -12.02 6.83 0.40
C GLY A 77 -12.17 6.01 -0.88
N ALA A 78 -13.41 5.88 -1.35
CA ALA A 78 -13.79 5.21 -2.61
C ALA A 78 -13.14 3.82 -2.79
N GLY A 79 -13.19 2.95 -1.77
CA GLY A 79 -12.58 1.62 -1.83
C GLY A 79 -11.06 1.63 -2.01
N GLY A 80 -10.38 2.69 -1.56
CA GLY A 80 -8.94 2.89 -1.68
C GLY A 80 -8.51 3.69 -2.92
N ASN A 81 -9.43 4.04 -3.82
CA ASN A 81 -9.09 4.75 -5.04
C ASN A 81 -8.54 6.15 -4.76
N PHE A 82 -9.03 6.84 -3.71
CA PHE A 82 -8.57 8.18 -3.37
C PHE A 82 -7.07 8.19 -3.00
N GLY A 83 -6.63 7.30 -2.12
CA GLY A 83 -5.21 7.21 -1.75
C GLY A 83 -4.33 6.73 -2.91
N SER A 84 -4.84 5.82 -3.75
CA SER A 84 -4.12 5.34 -4.93
C SER A 84 -3.93 6.45 -5.97
N ASP A 85 -4.95 7.27 -6.22
CA ASP A 85 -4.88 8.43 -7.14
C ASP A 85 -3.81 9.45 -6.71
N ILE A 86 -3.69 9.70 -5.41
CA ILE A 86 -2.65 10.61 -4.89
C ILE A 86 -1.25 10.14 -5.26
N VAL A 87 -0.98 8.82 -5.15
CA VAL A 87 0.35 8.27 -5.46
C VAL A 87 0.56 8.19 -6.98
N ALA A 88 -0.46 7.81 -7.74
CA ALA A 88 -0.40 7.78 -9.20
C ALA A 88 -0.03 9.14 -9.81
N LYS A 89 -0.41 10.23 -9.15
CA LYS A 89 -0.13 11.62 -9.57
C LYS A 89 1.06 12.27 -8.85
N ALA A 90 1.73 11.54 -7.96
CA ALA A 90 2.91 12.04 -7.28
C ALA A 90 4.10 12.15 -8.24
N ALA A 91 5.10 12.94 -7.85
CA ALA A 91 6.36 13.00 -8.58
C ALA A 91 7.03 11.61 -8.61
N PRO A 92 7.63 11.19 -9.75
CA PRO A 92 8.26 9.88 -9.89
C PRO A 92 9.67 9.87 -9.26
N ASP A 93 9.78 10.38 -8.04
CA ASP A 93 11.04 10.52 -7.28
C ASP A 93 11.19 9.49 -6.15
N VAL A 94 10.28 8.53 -6.07
CA VAL A 94 10.23 7.43 -5.07
C VAL A 94 10.05 7.91 -3.62
N TYR A 95 9.60 9.16 -3.40
CA TYR A 95 9.27 9.66 -2.06
C TYR A 95 7.79 9.50 -1.68
N ALA A 96 6.98 8.98 -2.61
CA ALA A 96 5.61 8.55 -2.35
C ALA A 96 5.46 7.07 -2.75
N LEU A 97 5.22 6.21 -1.76
CA LEU A 97 4.96 4.79 -1.93
C LEU A 97 3.49 4.51 -1.63
N LEU A 98 2.91 3.51 -2.28
CA LEU A 98 1.55 3.06 -2.02
C LEU A 98 1.56 1.68 -1.37
N MET A 99 0.84 1.52 -0.26
CA MET A 99 0.46 0.21 0.24
C MET A 99 -0.83 -0.23 -0.49
N GLY A 100 -0.66 -0.72 -1.72
CA GLY A 100 -1.74 -1.17 -2.57
C GLY A 100 -2.37 -2.48 -2.08
N THR A 101 -3.55 -2.80 -2.60
CA THR A 101 -4.28 -4.03 -2.30
C THR A 101 -4.84 -4.65 -3.59
N VAL A 102 -5.29 -5.90 -3.51
CA VAL A 102 -6.02 -6.53 -4.62
C VAL A 102 -7.27 -5.72 -5.01
N GLY A 103 -7.91 -5.03 -4.06
CA GLY A 103 -9.04 -4.14 -4.35
C GLY A 103 -8.63 -3.01 -5.30
N THR A 104 -7.60 -2.25 -4.92
CA THR A 104 -7.17 -1.06 -5.66
C THR A 104 -6.51 -1.39 -7.02
N HIS A 105 -5.82 -2.53 -7.15
CA HIS A 105 -5.05 -2.87 -8.35
C HIS A 105 -5.65 -4.01 -9.21
N GLY A 106 -6.59 -4.78 -8.67
CA GLY A 106 -7.23 -5.88 -9.40
C GLY A 106 -8.73 -5.66 -9.62
N ILE A 107 -9.47 -5.33 -8.55
CA ILE A 107 -10.94 -5.34 -8.56
C ILE A 107 -11.52 -4.00 -9.09
N ASN A 108 -11.00 -2.88 -8.60
CA ASN A 108 -11.62 -1.56 -8.81
C ASN A 108 -11.68 -1.15 -10.28
N LYS A 109 -10.74 -1.60 -11.11
CA LYS A 109 -10.76 -1.34 -12.56
C LYS A 109 -12.02 -1.91 -13.24
N ALA A 110 -12.53 -3.04 -12.75
CA ALA A 110 -13.74 -3.68 -13.28
C ALA A 110 -15.02 -3.15 -12.61
N LEU A 111 -14.93 -2.67 -11.36
CA LEU A 111 -16.09 -2.28 -10.58
C LEU A 111 -16.49 -0.81 -10.77
N TYR A 112 -15.51 0.08 -10.88
CA TYR A 112 -15.76 1.51 -10.99
C TYR A 112 -15.81 1.95 -12.45
N ASN A 113 -16.89 2.60 -12.88
CA ASN A 113 -17.07 3.08 -14.24
C ASN A 113 -16.01 4.12 -14.67
N LYS A 114 -15.41 4.82 -13.69
CA LYS A 114 -14.42 5.87 -13.94
C LYS A 114 -13.35 5.85 -12.84
N LEU A 115 -12.14 5.47 -13.21
CA LEU A 115 -10.95 5.66 -12.39
C LEU A 115 -10.12 6.82 -12.95
N SER A 116 -9.51 7.58 -12.05
CA SER A 116 -8.62 8.70 -12.38
C SER A 116 -7.17 8.29 -12.60
N PHE A 117 -6.88 6.99 -12.50
CA PHE A 117 -5.56 6.37 -12.70
C PHE A 117 -5.70 4.97 -13.33
N ASP A 118 -4.66 4.50 -13.98
CA ASP A 118 -4.55 3.10 -14.42
C ASP A 118 -3.76 2.29 -13.37
N PRO A 119 -4.37 1.27 -12.73
CA PRO A 119 -3.73 0.52 -11.64
C PRO A 119 -2.50 -0.30 -12.07
N VAL A 120 -2.26 -0.46 -13.36
CA VAL A 120 -1.11 -1.20 -13.90
C VAL A 120 -0.05 -0.26 -14.46
N LYS A 121 -0.46 0.78 -15.20
CA LYS A 121 0.48 1.66 -15.94
C LYS A 121 1.05 2.77 -15.09
N ASP A 122 0.29 3.27 -14.10
CA ASP A 122 0.67 4.43 -13.30
C ASP A 122 1.47 4.06 -12.04
N PHE A 123 1.80 2.76 -11.87
CA PHE A 123 2.55 2.26 -10.72
C PHE A 123 3.67 1.31 -11.15
N THR A 124 4.80 1.42 -10.48
CA THR A 124 5.87 0.43 -10.54
C THR A 124 5.77 -0.48 -9.32
N PRO A 125 5.47 -1.79 -9.49
CA PRO A 125 5.38 -2.71 -8.36
C PRO A 125 6.76 -2.95 -7.75
N ILE A 126 6.82 -2.96 -6.42
CA ILE A 126 8.07 -3.19 -5.68
C ILE A 126 8.09 -4.63 -5.16
N THR A 127 7.13 -5.01 -4.33
CA THR A 127 7.06 -6.38 -3.75
C THR A 127 5.68 -6.67 -3.20
N LEU A 128 5.39 -7.96 -3.01
CA LEU A 128 4.27 -8.43 -2.23
C LEU A 128 4.66 -8.43 -0.74
N VAL A 129 4.02 -7.58 0.06
CA VAL A 129 4.32 -7.46 1.49
C VAL A 129 3.77 -8.65 2.27
N ALA A 130 2.49 -8.97 2.08
CA ALA A 130 1.84 -10.11 2.75
C ALA A 130 0.56 -10.54 2.02
N GLY A 131 0.23 -11.81 2.12
CA GLY A 131 -1.10 -12.36 1.84
C GLY A 131 -1.90 -12.48 3.14
N VAL A 132 -3.09 -11.88 3.18
CA VAL A 132 -3.95 -11.90 4.37
C VAL A 132 -5.29 -12.54 4.01
N PRO A 133 -5.67 -13.66 4.63
CA PRO A 133 -6.96 -14.29 4.38
C PRO A 133 -8.10 -13.44 4.97
N ASN A 134 -9.25 -13.44 4.28
CA ASN A 134 -10.47 -12.89 4.85
C ASN A 134 -11.08 -13.90 5.83
N VAL A 135 -11.61 -13.41 6.94
CA VAL A 135 -12.37 -14.19 7.90
C VAL A 135 -13.77 -13.61 8.06
N MET A 136 -14.76 -14.48 8.21
CA MET A 136 -16.11 -14.08 8.60
C MET A 136 -16.20 -14.10 10.12
N VAL A 137 -16.64 -13.01 10.70
CA VAL A 137 -16.90 -12.88 12.14
C VAL A 137 -18.32 -12.36 12.36
N LEU A 138 -18.90 -12.70 13.48
CA LEU A 138 -20.21 -12.23 13.93
C LEU A 138 -20.07 -11.70 15.35
N ASN A 139 -20.74 -10.59 15.65
CA ASN A 139 -20.78 -10.06 17.03
C ASN A 139 -21.28 -11.15 17.99
N ALA A 140 -20.54 -11.40 19.08
CA ALA A 140 -20.80 -12.52 19.98
C ALA A 140 -22.16 -12.42 20.70
N ASP A 141 -22.58 -11.20 21.08
CA ASP A 141 -23.88 -10.99 21.72
C ASP A 141 -25.03 -11.22 20.73
N LYS A 142 -24.84 -10.76 19.48
CA LYS A 142 -25.78 -11.01 18.41
C LYS A 142 -25.89 -12.50 18.09
N ALA A 143 -24.75 -13.20 17.99
CA ALA A 143 -24.72 -14.63 17.76
C ALA A 143 -25.52 -15.39 18.82
N ARG A 144 -25.29 -15.07 20.11
CA ARG A 144 -26.03 -15.65 21.23
C ARG A 144 -27.51 -15.36 21.19
N ALA A 145 -27.90 -14.10 20.95
CA ALA A 145 -29.29 -13.68 20.89
C ALA A 145 -30.08 -14.37 19.75
N LEU A 146 -29.39 -14.69 18.64
CA LEU A 146 -29.99 -15.33 17.47
C LEU A 146 -29.83 -16.86 17.45
N GLY A 147 -29.14 -17.45 18.46
CA GLY A 147 -28.87 -18.90 18.51
C GLY A 147 -27.92 -19.38 17.40
N ILE A 148 -27.05 -18.52 16.88
CA ILE A 148 -26.11 -18.84 15.81
C ILE A 148 -24.80 -19.32 16.43
N THR A 149 -24.47 -20.59 16.22
CA THR A 149 -23.24 -21.24 16.74
C THR A 149 -22.34 -21.75 15.63
N SER A 150 -22.83 -21.79 14.41
CA SER A 150 -22.11 -22.29 13.23
C SER A 150 -22.43 -21.46 11.98
N VAL A 151 -21.64 -21.65 10.93
CA VAL A 151 -21.93 -21.07 9.60
C VAL A 151 -23.25 -21.61 9.04
N ALA A 152 -23.60 -22.86 9.32
CA ALA A 152 -24.87 -23.45 8.90
C ALA A 152 -26.08 -22.76 9.56
N ASP A 153 -25.99 -22.48 10.87
CA ASP A 153 -27.02 -21.73 11.59
C ASP A 153 -27.15 -20.31 11.04
N PHE A 154 -25.99 -19.65 10.77
CA PHE A 154 -25.98 -18.33 10.15
C PHE A 154 -26.70 -18.32 8.80
N ILE A 155 -26.41 -19.27 7.92
CA ILE A 155 -27.05 -19.38 6.60
C ILE A 155 -28.57 -19.63 6.77
N THR A 156 -28.95 -20.50 7.68
CA THR A 156 -30.35 -20.81 7.97
C THR A 156 -31.10 -19.58 8.45
N TYR A 157 -30.53 -18.84 9.40
CA TYR A 157 -31.10 -17.60 9.91
C TYR A 157 -31.20 -16.53 8.81
N ALA A 158 -30.13 -16.30 8.05
CA ALA A 158 -30.08 -15.28 7.01
C ALA A 158 -31.07 -15.55 5.87
N LYS A 159 -31.32 -16.83 5.51
CA LYS A 159 -32.35 -17.22 4.55
C LYS A 159 -33.78 -16.97 5.06
N ALA A 160 -34.03 -17.28 6.32
CA ALA A 160 -35.35 -17.07 6.95
C ALA A 160 -35.61 -15.58 7.21
N ASN A 161 -34.58 -14.74 7.29
CA ASN A 161 -34.65 -13.33 7.65
C ASN A 161 -33.87 -12.43 6.68
N PRO A 162 -34.24 -12.36 5.38
CA PRO A 162 -33.50 -11.62 4.39
C PRO A 162 -33.42 -10.12 4.75
N GLY A 163 -32.22 -9.55 4.70
CA GLY A 163 -31.95 -8.14 5.01
C GLY A 163 -31.99 -7.76 6.49
N LYS A 164 -32.08 -8.72 7.40
CA LYS A 164 -32.05 -8.45 8.86
C LYS A 164 -30.63 -8.42 9.43
N LEU A 165 -29.67 -8.98 8.69
CA LEU A 165 -28.25 -8.90 9.07
C LEU A 165 -27.54 -7.84 8.26
N ASN A 166 -26.61 -7.16 8.92
CA ASN A 166 -25.79 -6.09 8.38
C ASN A 166 -24.36 -6.59 8.16
N MET A 167 -23.88 -6.52 6.93
CA MET A 167 -22.53 -6.92 6.54
C MET A 167 -21.62 -5.70 6.44
N ALA A 168 -20.61 -5.59 7.29
CA ALA A 168 -19.59 -4.56 7.20
C ALA A 168 -18.48 -4.97 6.23
N SER A 169 -17.93 -4.02 5.49
CA SER A 169 -16.69 -4.20 4.71
C SER A 169 -15.77 -3.00 4.85
N SER A 170 -14.53 -3.13 4.38
CA SER A 170 -13.58 -2.02 4.34
C SER A 170 -13.81 -1.05 3.17
N GLY A 171 -14.92 -1.17 2.46
CA GLY A 171 -15.35 -0.30 1.37
C GLY A 171 -15.69 -1.06 0.08
N ASN A 172 -16.41 -0.40 -0.81
CA ASN A 172 -16.79 -0.96 -2.10
C ASN A 172 -15.54 -1.33 -2.93
N GLY A 173 -15.52 -2.54 -3.50
CA GLY A 173 -14.40 -3.04 -4.30
C GLY A 173 -13.25 -3.65 -3.51
N THR A 174 -13.32 -3.67 -2.18
CA THR A 174 -12.32 -4.38 -1.38
C THR A 174 -12.52 -5.89 -1.43
N ALA A 175 -11.46 -6.67 -1.14
CA ALA A 175 -11.57 -8.12 -1.07
C ALA A 175 -12.63 -8.61 -0.07
N ILE A 176 -12.78 -7.90 1.05
CA ILE A 176 -13.79 -8.19 2.07
C ILE A 176 -15.21 -8.02 1.49
N HIS A 177 -15.45 -6.93 0.75
CA HIS A 177 -16.74 -6.72 0.06
C HIS A 177 -17.03 -7.87 -0.92
N MET A 178 -16.07 -8.19 -1.79
CA MET A 178 -16.27 -9.26 -2.78
C MET A 178 -16.46 -10.63 -2.14
N ALA A 179 -15.75 -10.94 -1.06
CA ALA A 179 -15.94 -12.17 -0.30
C ALA A 179 -17.36 -12.27 0.29
N GLY A 180 -17.87 -11.18 0.84
CA GLY A 180 -19.25 -11.12 1.35
C GLY A 180 -20.30 -11.26 0.25
N GLU A 181 -20.12 -10.61 -0.90
CA GLU A 181 -21.03 -10.76 -2.04
C GLU A 181 -20.99 -12.19 -2.62
N LEU A 182 -19.80 -12.79 -2.70
CA LEU A 182 -19.65 -14.18 -3.11
C LEU A 182 -20.34 -15.13 -2.14
N PHE A 183 -20.19 -14.91 -0.83
CA PHE A 183 -20.89 -15.70 0.19
C PHE A 183 -22.41 -15.59 0.02
N LYS A 184 -22.95 -14.40 -0.19
CA LYS A 184 -24.39 -14.21 -0.44
C LYS A 184 -24.85 -14.97 -1.68
N ALA A 185 -24.09 -14.88 -2.78
CA ALA A 185 -24.40 -15.56 -4.03
C ALA A 185 -24.37 -17.09 -3.88
N MET A 186 -23.33 -17.63 -3.24
CA MET A 186 -23.16 -19.07 -3.06
C MET A 186 -24.21 -19.69 -2.12
N THR A 187 -24.64 -18.94 -1.11
CA THR A 187 -25.56 -19.44 -0.08
C THR A 187 -27.02 -19.08 -0.34
N GLY A 188 -27.31 -18.20 -1.29
CA GLY A 188 -28.65 -17.65 -1.53
C GLY A 188 -29.15 -16.83 -0.34
N THR A 189 -28.28 -16.12 0.35
CA THR A 189 -28.62 -15.26 1.49
C THR A 189 -28.62 -13.80 1.07
N TYR A 190 -29.30 -12.95 1.86
CA TYR A 190 -29.28 -11.49 1.64
C TYR A 190 -28.98 -10.77 2.94
N MET A 191 -27.92 -9.94 2.92
CA MET A 191 -27.50 -9.06 4.01
C MET A 191 -27.35 -7.65 3.47
N LEU A 192 -27.67 -6.64 4.27
CA LEU A 192 -27.41 -5.23 3.93
C LEU A 192 -25.91 -4.96 4.03
N HIS A 193 -25.33 -4.39 2.99
CA HIS A 193 -23.90 -4.08 2.96
C HIS A 193 -23.64 -2.63 3.42
N PHE A 194 -22.76 -2.48 4.40
CA PHE A 194 -22.30 -1.21 4.94
C PHE A 194 -20.79 -1.03 4.63
N PRO A 195 -20.44 -0.21 3.64
CA PRO A 195 -19.05 0.05 3.29
C PRO A 195 -18.43 1.08 4.22
N TYR A 196 -17.37 0.69 4.92
CA TYR A 196 -16.55 1.59 5.72
C TYR A 196 -15.34 2.11 4.92
N ARG A 197 -14.64 3.10 5.49
CA ARG A 197 -13.39 3.63 4.88
C ARG A 197 -12.15 2.81 5.22
N GLY A 198 -12.31 1.54 5.61
CA GLY A 198 -11.27 0.61 6.06
C GLY A 198 -11.79 -0.31 7.13
N SER A 199 -11.04 -1.39 7.46
CA SER A 199 -11.49 -2.37 8.46
C SER A 199 -11.44 -1.85 9.89
N GLY A 200 -10.59 -0.87 10.22
CA GLY A 200 -10.52 -0.29 11.57
C GLY A 200 -11.88 0.20 12.07
N PRO A 201 -12.52 1.19 11.40
CA PRO A 201 -13.85 1.66 11.78
C PRO A 201 -14.93 0.57 11.74
N ALA A 202 -14.87 -0.36 10.78
CA ALA A 202 -15.82 -1.47 10.70
C ALA A 202 -15.76 -2.38 11.93
N LEU A 203 -14.54 -2.70 12.39
CA LEU A 203 -14.33 -3.52 13.58
C LEU A 203 -14.83 -2.81 14.86
N MET A 204 -14.63 -1.49 14.96
CA MET A 204 -15.15 -0.72 16.12
C MET A 204 -16.66 -0.80 16.21
N ASP A 205 -17.38 -0.62 15.10
CA ASP A 205 -18.84 -0.69 15.07
C ASP A 205 -19.36 -2.13 15.28
N MET A 206 -18.61 -3.13 14.82
CA MET A 206 -18.92 -4.54 15.08
C MET A 206 -18.78 -4.88 16.57
N VAL A 207 -17.68 -4.47 17.21
CA VAL A 207 -17.47 -4.68 18.65
C VAL A 207 -18.51 -3.91 19.46
N GLY A 208 -18.88 -2.70 19.03
CA GLY A 208 -19.93 -1.87 19.64
C GLY A 208 -21.36 -2.37 19.41
N GLY A 209 -21.56 -3.44 18.62
CA GLY A 209 -22.89 -4.02 18.35
C GLY A 209 -23.73 -3.27 17.31
N SER A 210 -23.17 -2.27 16.62
CA SER A 210 -23.85 -1.56 15.53
C SER A 210 -23.88 -2.36 14.22
N MET A 211 -22.94 -3.29 14.07
CA MET A 211 -22.87 -4.27 12.96
C MET A 211 -23.00 -5.69 13.51
N ASP A 212 -23.36 -6.61 12.62
CA ASP A 212 -23.63 -8.03 12.98
C ASP A 212 -22.45 -9.01 12.81
#